data_36b9d2c545bfbda7fca1a7ebc9528fba
#
_entry.id   36b9d2c545bfbda7fca1a7ebc9528fba
#
_cell.length_a   1.000
_cell.length_b   1.000
_cell.length_c   1.000
_cell.angle_alpha   90.00
_cell.angle_beta   90.00
_cell.angle_gamma   90.00
#
_symmetry.space_group_name_H-M   'P 1'
#
loop_
_entity.id
_entity.type
_entity.pdbx_description
1 polymer ?
#
loop_
_entity_poly.entity_id
_entity_poly.type
_entity_poly.pdbx_seq_one_letter_code
_entity_poly.pdbx_strand_id
1 'polypeptide(L)'
;GSSRFDDPITGVNLIPVGGALESQSLGPILNTVEMAKDARSWASVTSHLAGTKPLALATAIPPDMTAAIAANPTYPDLFNAAFGTPDISPARIAFALATYERTLVADQTPWDVSMTGAATGPGLTPNQQAGWNFFQTSPCSGCHAPPLFSSGRFASIGLRDINDDIGRELVTGLPFDRGHFKIPTLRNVGLKSTFMHTGEFLTLGDVVRFYQPGAPRFFANLSPGVPVAIPTPAEGPLIDFLQNGLTDPRVASASFPFDRPTLYVPEVSMVQQIRVGSLCLAMLVVARKRKGASLL
;
A
#
# COMPACT_ATOMS: atom_id res chain seq x y z
N GLY A 1 -0.38 8.61 16.09
CA GLY A 1 -0.29 7.26 16.60
C GLY A 1 1.01 7.06 17.37
N SER A 2 0.98 6.27 18.40
CA SER A 2 2.15 5.88 19.16
C SER A 2 3.18 5.27 18.22
N SER A 3 4.37 5.82 18.18
CA SER A 3 5.51 5.22 17.50
C SER A 3 6.19 4.14 18.35
N ARG A 4 5.57 3.72 19.43
CA ARG A 4 6.02 2.69 20.35
C ARG A 4 5.79 1.30 19.74
N PHE A 5 6.73 0.39 19.98
CA PHE A 5 6.58 -1.01 19.66
C PHE A 5 6.81 -1.87 20.92
N ASP A 6 5.81 -2.67 21.26
CA ASP A 6 5.83 -3.62 22.36
C ASP A 6 5.88 -5.05 21.82
N ASP A 7 6.60 -5.92 22.51
CA ASP A 7 6.57 -7.35 22.19
C ASP A 7 5.15 -7.90 22.33
N PRO A 8 4.57 -8.48 21.27
CA PRO A 8 3.16 -8.89 21.28
C PRO A 8 2.85 -10.11 22.17
N ILE A 9 3.87 -10.78 22.72
CA ILE A 9 3.72 -11.91 23.65
C ILE A 9 3.91 -11.47 25.08
N THR A 10 4.99 -10.71 25.36
CA THR A 10 5.36 -10.34 26.72
C THR A 10 4.87 -8.97 27.15
N GLY A 11 4.46 -8.12 26.20
CA GLY A 11 4.10 -6.73 26.45
C GLY A 11 5.27 -5.82 26.81
N VAL A 12 6.50 -6.34 26.78
CA VAL A 12 7.70 -5.55 27.07
C VAL A 12 7.91 -4.52 25.97
N ASN A 13 8.17 -3.26 26.36
CA ASN A 13 8.47 -2.22 25.41
C ASN A 13 9.87 -2.42 24.82
N LEU A 14 9.93 -2.68 23.52
CA LEU A 14 11.16 -2.91 22.77
C LEU A 14 11.66 -1.64 22.06
N ILE A 15 10.75 -0.80 21.58
CA ILE A 15 11.08 0.49 20.96
C ILE A 15 10.14 1.56 21.53
N PRO A 16 10.64 2.48 22.37
CA PRO A 16 9.79 3.49 22.99
C PRO A 16 9.27 4.54 22.00
N VAL A 17 10.04 4.85 20.94
CA VAL A 17 9.71 5.86 19.91
C VAL A 17 10.27 5.41 18.56
N GLY A 18 9.50 5.56 17.48
CA GLY A 18 9.95 5.24 16.11
C GLY A 18 9.67 3.81 15.65
N GLY A 19 8.97 3.00 16.44
CA GLY A 19 8.62 1.61 16.12
C GLY A 19 7.33 1.43 15.30
N ALA A 20 6.95 2.44 14.51
CA ALA A 20 5.68 2.39 13.75
C ALA A 20 5.67 1.29 12.67
N LEU A 21 6.79 1.06 11.99
CA LEU A 21 6.90 0.00 10.98
C LEU A 21 6.79 -1.38 11.62
N GLU A 22 7.49 -1.61 12.72
CA GLU A 22 7.43 -2.87 13.48
C GLU A 22 6.00 -3.15 13.95
N SER A 23 5.32 -2.15 14.48
CA SER A 23 3.93 -2.28 14.93
C SER A 23 2.99 -2.58 13.77
N GLN A 24 3.13 -1.87 12.65
CA GLN A 24 2.29 -2.06 11.48
C GLN A 24 2.50 -3.42 10.81
N SER A 25 3.74 -3.88 10.69
CA SER A 25 4.09 -5.13 9.99
C SER A 25 3.47 -6.38 10.63
N LEU A 26 3.13 -6.33 11.91
CA LEU A 26 2.48 -7.45 12.62
C LEU A 26 0.95 -7.46 12.49
N GLY A 27 0.33 -6.31 12.21
CA GLY A 27 -1.13 -6.18 12.13
C GLY A 27 -1.79 -7.18 11.18
N PRO A 28 -1.39 -7.22 9.90
CA PRO A 28 -2.01 -8.09 8.88
C PRO A 28 -1.94 -9.59 9.20
N ILE A 29 -0.87 -10.03 9.87
CA ILE A 29 -0.55 -11.46 10.04
C ILE A 29 -1.64 -12.20 10.82
N LEU A 30 -2.24 -11.56 11.82
CA LEU A 30 -3.33 -12.14 12.62
C LEU A 30 -4.70 -11.56 12.31
N ASN A 31 -4.81 -10.63 11.37
CA ASN A 31 -6.06 -10.00 10.99
C ASN A 31 -6.82 -10.88 9.99
N THR A 32 -8.02 -11.32 10.33
CA THR A 32 -8.86 -12.21 9.50
C THR A 32 -9.42 -11.51 8.24
N VAL A 33 -9.46 -10.18 8.22
CA VAL A 33 -9.84 -9.42 7.02
C VAL A 33 -8.68 -9.30 6.03
N GLU A 34 -7.43 -9.51 6.48
CA GLU A 34 -6.23 -9.36 5.65
C GLU A 34 -5.56 -10.71 5.35
N MET A 35 -4.82 -11.29 6.29
CA MET A 35 -3.98 -12.46 6.04
C MET A 35 -4.32 -13.70 6.87
N ALA A 36 -5.04 -13.53 7.98
CA ALA A 36 -5.29 -14.65 8.87
C ALA A 36 -6.51 -15.47 8.45
N LYS A 37 -6.40 -16.79 8.57
CA LYS A 37 -7.58 -17.66 8.74
C LYS A 37 -8.05 -17.60 10.18
N ASP A 38 -9.26 -18.06 10.44
CA ASP A 38 -9.81 -18.18 11.79
C ASP A 38 -8.87 -18.96 12.73
N ALA A 39 -8.80 -18.51 13.97
CA ALA A 39 -7.96 -19.09 15.02
C ALA A 39 -6.43 -19.06 14.74
N ARG A 40 -5.94 -18.23 13.81
CA ARG A 40 -4.50 -18.04 13.67
C ARG A 40 -3.92 -17.38 14.91
N SER A 41 -2.80 -17.91 15.40
CA SER A 41 -2.09 -17.40 16.57
C SER A 41 -0.59 -17.24 16.27
N TRP A 42 0.12 -16.48 17.10
CA TRP A 42 1.57 -16.36 16.97
C TRP A 42 2.28 -17.70 17.08
N ALA A 43 1.82 -18.58 17.97
CA ALA A 43 2.36 -19.95 18.09
C ALA A 43 2.23 -20.73 16.78
N SER A 44 1.08 -20.63 16.09
CA SER A 44 0.89 -21.29 14.80
C SER A 44 1.74 -20.66 13.69
N VAL A 45 1.93 -19.33 13.69
CA VAL A 45 2.76 -18.63 12.71
C VAL A 45 4.23 -19.01 12.86
N THR A 46 4.78 -18.93 14.06
CA THR A 46 6.19 -19.23 14.33
C THR A 46 6.52 -20.71 14.09
N SER A 47 5.64 -21.62 14.48
CA SER A 47 5.79 -23.06 14.21
C SER A 47 5.75 -23.35 12.70
N HIS A 48 4.84 -22.70 11.96
CA HIS A 48 4.76 -22.86 10.51
C HIS A 48 6.04 -22.36 9.81
N LEU A 49 6.54 -21.19 10.17
CA LEU A 49 7.79 -20.66 9.63
C LEU A 49 8.97 -21.59 9.92
N ALA A 50 9.07 -22.13 11.13
CA ALA A 50 10.15 -23.06 11.49
C ALA A 50 10.19 -24.33 10.63
N GLY A 51 9.03 -24.78 10.13
CA GLY A 51 8.90 -25.97 9.26
C GLY A 51 8.83 -25.69 7.76
N THR A 52 8.86 -24.42 7.35
CA THR A 52 8.66 -24.02 5.94
C THR A 52 9.98 -23.60 5.30
N LYS A 53 10.19 -24.00 4.04
CA LYS A 53 11.34 -23.53 3.26
C LYS A 53 11.11 -22.08 2.79
N PRO A 54 12.08 -21.16 2.98
CA PRO A 54 11.98 -19.80 2.48
C PRO A 54 11.78 -19.76 0.97
N LEU A 55 10.85 -18.91 0.51
CA LEU A 55 10.52 -18.69 -0.90
C LEU A 55 10.24 -19.98 -1.71
N ALA A 56 9.72 -21.04 -1.07
CA ALA A 56 9.47 -22.34 -1.71
C ALA A 56 8.56 -22.28 -2.95
N LEU A 57 7.70 -21.26 -3.05
CA LEU A 57 6.77 -21.05 -4.18
C LEU A 57 7.27 -19.97 -5.15
N ALA A 58 8.47 -19.46 -4.99
CA ALA A 58 9.04 -18.48 -5.91
C ALA A 58 9.66 -19.18 -7.13
N THR A 59 9.42 -18.59 -8.31
CA THR A 59 9.96 -19.10 -9.59
C THR A 59 11.18 -18.31 -10.06
N ALA A 60 11.26 -17.02 -9.73
CA ALA A 60 12.42 -16.18 -9.96
C ALA A 60 12.75 -15.48 -8.65
N ILE A 61 13.98 -15.61 -8.19
CA ILE A 61 14.45 -15.03 -6.92
C ILE A 61 15.61 -14.11 -7.23
N PRO A 62 15.62 -12.86 -6.71
CA PRO A 62 16.76 -11.94 -6.84
C PRO A 62 18.08 -12.58 -6.39
N PRO A 63 19.22 -12.22 -7.02
CA PRO A 63 20.50 -12.87 -6.76
C PRO A 63 20.97 -12.82 -5.31
N ASP A 64 20.76 -11.69 -4.64
CA ASP A 64 21.11 -11.49 -3.22
C ASP A 64 20.26 -12.38 -2.30
N MET A 65 18.95 -12.50 -2.55
CA MET A 65 18.06 -13.40 -1.83
C MET A 65 18.42 -14.87 -2.10
N THR A 66 18.78 -15.20 -3.34
CA THR A 66 19.25 -16.55 -3.71
C THR A 66 20.50 -16.91 -2.93
N ALA A 67 21.48 -16.00 -2.84
CA ALA A 67 22.70 -16.20 -2.08
C ALA A 67 22.43 -16.37 -0.58
N ALA A 68 21.54 -15.54 -0.01
CA ALA A 68 21.15 -15.61 1.39
C ALA A 68 20.49 -16.94 1.75
N ILE A 69 19.57 -17.44 0.89
CA ILE A 69 18.89 -18.74 1.09
C ILE A 69 19.85 -19.91 0.88
N ALA A 70 20.79 -19.81 -0.06
CA ALA A 70 21.80 -20.86 -0.26
C ALA A 70 22.71 -21.00 0.97
N ALA A 71 23.07 -19.89 1.63
CA ALA A 71 23.84 -19.89 2.86
C ALA A 71 23.02 -20.31 4.09
N ASN A 72 21.70 -20.04 4.10
CA ASN A 72 20.80 -20.24 5.24
C ASN A 72 19.48 -20.86 4.75
N PRO A 73 19.42 -22.18 4.52
CA PRO A 73 18.34 -22.82 3.77
C PRO A 73 16.99 -22.89 4.49
N THR A 74 16.95 -22.63 5.79
CA THR A 74 15.73 -22.63 6.60
C THR A 74 15.49 -21.28 7.26
N TYR A 75 14.24 -21.01 7.66
CA TYR A 75 13.96 -19.79 8.46
C TYR A 75 14.75 -19.77 9.78
N PRO A 76 14.87 -20.85 10.57
CA PRO A 76 15.77 -20.86 11.72
C PRO A 76 17.21 -20.45 11.41
N ASP A 77 17.77 -20.90 10.27
CA ASP A 77 19.12 -20.49 9.85
C ASP A 77 19.21 -19.00 9.53
N LEU A 78 18.21 -18.47 8.80
CA LEU A 78 18.12 -17.02 8.52
C LEU A 78 17.98 -16.19 9.79
N PHE A 79 17.15 -16.66 10.74
CA PHE A 79 17.00 -15.98 12.03
C PHE A 79 18.28 -16.06 12.87
N ASN A 80 18.98 -17.19 12.85
CA ASN A 80 20.28 -17.31 13.51
C ASN A 80 21.32 -16.36 12.89
N ALA A 81 21.37 -16.26 11.58
CA ALA A 81 22.27 -15.32 10.90
C ALA A 81 21.96 -13.86 11.23
N ALA A 82 20.66 -13.50 11.35
CA ALA A 82 20.23 -12.12 11.59
C ALA A 82 20.28 -11.71 13.08
N PHE A 83 19.98 -12.64 14.00
CA PHE A 83 19.75 -12.34 15.42
C PHE A 83 20.65 -13.11 16.38
N GLY A 84 21.53 -13.96 15.87
CA GLY A 84 22.49 -14.75 16.66
C GLY A 84 21.92 -16.00 17.32
N THR A 85 20.61 -16.28 17.19
CA THR A 85 19.97 -17.52 17.63
C THR A 85 18.85 -17.91 16.66
N PRO A 86 18.52 -19.21 16.49
CA PRO A 86 17.53 -19.69 15.53
C PRO A 86 16.07 -19.43 15.93
N ASP A 87 15.84 -18.78 17.07
CA ASP A 87 14.49 -18.58 17.62
C ASP A 87 13.67 -17.63 16.74
N ILE A 88 12.48 -18.06 16.38
CA ILE A 88 11.49 -17.26 15.64
C ILE A 88 10.46 -16.71 16.62
N SER A 89 10.44 -15.38 16.79
CA SER A 89 9.45 -14.69 17.62
C SER A 89 8.71 -13.62 16.82
N PRO A 90 7.50 -13.21 17.23
CA PRO A 90 6.78 -12.10 16.59
C PRO A 90 7.60 -10.82 16.52
N ALA A 91 8.30 -10.47 17.60
CA ALA A 91 9.18 -9.28 17.62
C ALA A 91 10.28 -9.35 16.57
N ARG A 92 10.95 -10.51 16.43
CA ARG A 92 11.98 -10.69 15.39
C ARG A 92 11.40 -10.68 13.98
N ILE A 93 10.21 -11.23 13.78
CA ILE A 93 9.48 -11.11 12.50
C ILE A 93 9.23 -9.63 12.19
N ALA A 94 8.75 -8.85 13.16
CA ALA A 94 8.55 -7.41 12.99
C ALA A 94 9.85 -6.69 12.62
N PHE A 95 10.95 -6.96 13.33
CA PHE A 95 12.25 -6.36 13.04
C PHE A 95 12.77 -6.72 11.65
N ALA A 96 12.61 -7.95 11.21
CA ALA A 96 13.02 -8.38 9.87
C ALA A 96 12.22 -7.65 8.78
N LEU A 97 10.90 -7.61 8.92
CA LEU A 97 10.02 -6.92 7.96
C LEU A 97 10.29 -5.41 7.93
N ALA A 98 10.33 -4.76 9.09
CA ALA A 98 10.58 -3.32 9.18
C ALA A 98 11.98 -2.93 8.68
N THR A 99 12.99 -3.78 8.89
CA THR A 99 14.35 -3.56 8.34
C THR A 99 14.32 -3.62 6.82
N TYR A 100 13.63 -4.60 6.23
CA TYR A 100 13.46 -4.67 4.78
C TYR A 100 12.69 -3.45 4.24
N GLU A 101 11.57 -3.08 4.85
CA GLU A 101 10.78 -1.92 4.44
C GLU A 101 11.61 -0.62 4.45
N ARG A 102 12.56 -0.47 5.38
CA ARG A 102 13.47 0.69 5.44
C ARG A 102 14.45 0.74 4.27
N THR A 103 14.66 -0.33 3.54
CA THR A 103 15.47 -0.33 2.31
C THR A 103 14.66 0.16 1.09
N LEU A 104 13.33 0.13 1.18
CA LEU A 104 12.43 0.47 0.08
C LEU A 104 12.13 1.98 0.04
N VAL A 105 13.18 2.79 -0.06
CA VAL A 105 13.07 4.25 -0.12
C VAL A 105 13.08 4.72 -1.58
N ALA A 106 11.94 5.23 -2.05
CA ALA A 106 11.78 5.78 -3.40
C ALA A 106 12.27 7.24 -3.43
N ASP A 107 13.58 7.44 -3.47
CA ASP A 107 14.27 8.73 -3.38
C ASP A 107 15.03 9.14 -4.65
N GLN A 108 14.75 8.49 -5.79
CA GLN A 108 15.38 8.79 -7.08
C GLN A 108 14.36 9.18 -8.16
N THR A 109 13.30 9.89 -7.76
CA THR A 109 12.36 10.44 -8.72
C THR A 109 12.97 11.62 -9.49
N PRO A 110 12.43 12.02 -10.66
CA PRO A 110 12.84 13.24 -11.35
C PRO A 110 12.77 14.49 -10.46
N TRP A 111 11.84 14.53 -9.52
CA TRP A 111 11.75 15.60 -8.52
C TRP A 111 12.97 15.61 -7.59
N ASP A 112 13.40 14.45 -7.08
CA ASP A 112 14.57 14.34 -6.21
C ASP A 112 15.83 14.81 -6.95
N VAL A 113 16.01 14.41 -8.20
CA VAL A 113 17.13 14.87 -9.05
C VAL A 113 17.14 16.39 -9.16
N SER A 114 15.99 17.01 -9.46
CA SER A 114 15.89 18.45 -9.67
C SER A 114 16.02 19.29 -8.39
N MET A 115 15.55 18.77 -7.25
CA MET A 115 15.43 19.55 -6.01
C MET A 115 16.55 19.30 -5.01
N THR A 116 17.08 18.10 -4.96
CA THR A 116 18.07 17.73 -3.94
C THR A 116 19.47 17.56 -4.49
N GLY A 117 19.61 17.28 -5.80
CA GLY A 117 20.87 16.93 -6.44
C GLY A 117 21.53 15.63 -5.93
N ALA A 118 20.83 14.92 -5.03
CA ALA A 118 21.34 13.68 -4.43
C ALA A 118 21.04 12.42 -5.25
N ALA A 119 20.03 12.48 -6.13
CA ALA A 119 19.64 11.40 -7.01
C ALA A 119 20.30 11.52 -8.38
N THR A 120 20.43 10.39 -9.09
CA THR A 120 21.00 10.31 -10.43
C THR A 120 19.90 10.08 -11.47
N GLY A 121 20.08 10.65 -12.67
CA GLY A 121 19.12 10.48 -13.77
C GLY A 121 18.59 11.81 -14.31
N PRO A 122 17.54 11.77 -15.14
CA PRO A 122 16.90 12.98 -15.65
C PRO A 122 16.09 13.66 -14.56
N GLY A 123 16.23 14.98 -14.45
CA GLY A 123 15.38 15.82 -13.63
C GLY A 123 13.98 16.04 -14.22
N LEU A 124 13.20 16.93 -13.61
CA LEU A 124 11.88 17.31 -14.11
C LEU A 124 11.97 17.91 -15.53
N THR A 125 11.11 17.48 -16.43
CA THR A 125 10.89 18.15 -17.72
C THR A 125 10.26 19.53 -17.49
N PRO A 126 10.30 20.46 -18.47
CA PRO A 126 9.64 21.75 -18.34
C PRO A 126 8.14 21.64 -17.98
N ASN A 127 7.44 20.65 -18.53
CA ASN A 127 6.02 20.39 -18.21
C ASN A 127 5.83 19.94 -16.77
N GLN A 128 6.65 19.00 -16.30
CA GLN A 128 6.63 18.54 -14.90
C GLN A 128 7.04 19.65 -13.93
N GLN A 129 8.00 20.51 -14.32
CA GLN A 129 8.39 21.67 -13.52
C GLN A 129 7.23 22.68 -13.36
N ALA A 130 6.46 22.89 -14.44
CA ALA A 130 5.24 23.72 -14.34
C ALA A 130 4.20 23.08 -13.40
N GLY A 131 4.03 21.76 -13.45
CA GLY A 131 3.17 21.01 -12.53
C GLY A 131 3.64 21.11 -11.08
N TRP A 132 4.94 20.97 -10.82
CA TRP A 132 5.54 21.18 -9.50
C TRP A 132 5.32 22.61 -8.98
N ASN A 133 5.53 23.60 -9.82
CA ASN A 133 5.34 25.02 -9.44
C ASN A 133 3.89 25.29 -9.00
N PHE A 134 2.92 24.73 -9.70
CA PHE A 134 1.53 24.79 -9.28
C PHE A 134 1.29 24.01 -7.97
N PHE A 135 1.78 22.77 -7.88
CA PHE A 135 1.61 21.90 -6.73
C PHE A 135 2.09 22.56 -5.44
N GLN A 136 3.30 23.12 -5.43
CA GLN A 136 3.92 23.69 -4.24
C GLN A 136 3.26 24.99 -3.76
N THR A 137 2.61 25.73 -4.65
CA THR A 137 1.93 26.99 -4.33
C THR A 137 0.43 26.82 -4.07
N SER A 138 -0.11 25.62 -4.34
CA SER A 138 -1.52 25.28 -4.12
C SER A 138 -1.75 24.58 -2.78
N PRO A 139 -3.00 24.42 -2.33
CA PRO A 139 -3.34 23.64 -1.14
C PRO A 139 -2.87 22.18 -1.14
N CYS A 140 -2.50 21.62 -2.30
CA CYS A 140 -2.00 20.24 -2.42
C CYS A 140 -0.80 19.98 -1.50
N SER A 141 0.17 20.92 -1.49
CA SER A 141 1.38 20.80 -0.67
C SER A 141 1.13 20.86 0.84
N GLY A 142 0.00 21.45 1.27
CA GLY A 142 -0.37 21.49 2.68
C GLY A 142 -0.75 20.12 3.25
N CYS A 143 -1.30 19.25 2.43
CA CYS A 143 -1.60 17.85 2.78
C CYS A 143 -0.49 16.90 2.35
N HIS A 144 0.05 17.09 1.16
CA HIS A 144 1.09 16.26 0.56
C HIS A 144 2.45 16.94 0.55
N ALA A 145 2.95 17.28 1.74
CA ALA A 145 4.22 18.00 1.89
C ALA A 145 5.44 17.16 1.45
N PRO A 146 6.38 17.75 0.66
CA PRO A 146 7.66 17.12 0.38
C PRO A 146 8.52 17.00 1.65
N PRO A 147 9.53 16.12 1.70
CA PRO A 147 9.96 15.23 0.62
C PRO A 147 9.11 13.95 0.50
N LEU A 148 8.30 13.63 1.50
CA LEU A 148 7.47 12.41 1.52
C LEU A 148 6.20 12.54 0.66
N PHE A 149 5.82 13.76 0.26
CA PHE A 149 4.54 14.03 -0.38
C PHE A 149 3.35 13.46 0.41
N SER A 150 3.47 13.53 1.73
CA SER A 150 2.48 13.17 2.73
C SER A 150 2.80 13.94 4.02
N SER A 151 1.79 14.44 4.67
CA SER A 151 1.94 15.07 6.00
C SER A 151 1.84 14.06 7.15
N GLY A 152 1.53 12.79 6.87
CA GLY A 152 1.23 11.78 7.89
C GLY A 152 -0.06 12.02 8.67
N ARG A 153 -0.78 13.11 8.37
CA ARG A 153 -2.07 13.48 8.98
C ARG A 153 -3.23 12.74 8.33
N PHE A 154 -4.43 13.03 8.81
CA PHE A 154 -5.68 12.50 8.31
C PHE A 154 -6.57 13.65 7.82
N ALA A 155 -7.35 13.38 6.78
CA ALA A 155 -8.23 14.37 6.16
C ALA A 155 -9.48 13.71 5.57
N SER A 156 -10.57 14.46 5.54
CA SER A 156 -11.76 14.15 4.73
C SER A 156 -11.75 15.02 3.48
N ILE A 157 -11.91 14.38 2.32
CA ILE A 157 -11.99 15.07 1.03
C ILE A 157 -13.41 15.05 0.45
N GLY A 158 -14.36 14.49 1.20
CA GLY A 158 -15.76 14.41 0.81
C GLY A 158 -16.05 13.40 -0.30
N LEU A 159 -15.25 12.33 -0.38
CA LEU A 159 -15.42 11.28 -1.39
C LEU A 159 -16.68 10.45 -1.14
N ARG A 160 -16.97 10.13 0.13
CA ARG A 160 -18.15 9.39 0.58
C ARG A 160 -18.87 10.16 1.66
N ASP A 161 -20.15 9.81 1.87
CA ASP A 161 -20.86 10.26 3.06
C ASP A 161 -20.14 9.73 4.32
N ILE A 162 -19.95 10.60 5.29
CA ILE A 162 -19.23 10.25 6.53
C ILE A 162 -19.96 9.19 7.40
N ASN A 163 -21.23 8.88 7.08
CA ASN A 163 -21.97 7.81 7.73
C ASN A 163 -21.86 6.48 6.98
N ASP A 164 -21.53 6.50 5.68
CA ASP A 164 -21.26 5.29 4.90
C ASP A 164 -19.86 4.74 5.21
N ASP A 165 -18.90 5.64 5.45
CA ASP A 165 -17.54 5.26 5.83
C ASP A 165 -17.00 6.22 6.88
N ILE A 166 -17.04 5.78 8.13
CA ILE A 166 -16.64 6.61 9.28
C ILE A 166 -15.12 6.79 9.42
N GLY A 167 -14.31 6.05 8.64
CA GLY A 167 -12.87 6.22 8.59
C GLY A 167 -12.19 6.11 9.95
N ARG A 168 -11.32 7.07 10.24
CA ARG A 168 -10.50 7.09 11.47
C ARG A 168 -11.30 7.08 12.77
N GLU A 169 -12.52 7.60 12.78
CA GLU A 169 -13.37 7.56 14.00
C GLU A 169 -13.55 6.14 14.52
N LEU A 170 -13.55 5.13 13.63
CA LEU A 170 -13.64 3.72 14.03
C LEU A 170 -12.54 3.31 15.04
N VAL A 171 -11.38 3.96 14.96
CA VAL A 171 -10.22 3.66 15.82
C VAL A 171 -10.13 4.62 17.00
N THR A 172 -10.44 5.90 16.80
CA THR A 172 -10.26 6.94 17.82
C THR A 172 -11.48 7.17 18.70
N GLY A 173 -12.68 6.84 18.22
CA GLY A 173 -13.94 7.17 18.86
C GLY A 173 -14.26 8.67 18.87
N LEU A 174 -13.48 9.50 18.16
CA LEU A 174 -13.65 10.94 18.15
C LEU A 174 -14.50 11.40 16.96
N PRO A 175 -15.66 12.04 17.17
CA PRO A 175 -16.55 12.46 16.07
C PRO A 175 -15.89 13.36 15.04
N PHE A 176 -14.89 14.15 15.45
CA PHE A 176 -14.16 15.01 14.54
C PHE A 176 -13.30 14.20 13.51
N ASP A 177 -12.94 12.96 13.83
CA ASP A 177 -12.19 12.02 12.94
C ASP A 177 -13.10 11.28 11.94
N ARG A 178 -14.42 11.48 12.02
CA ARG A 178 -15.38 10.82 11.12
C ARG A 178 -15.16 11.21 9.66
N GLY A 179 -15.05 10.21 8.79
CA GLY A 179 -14.77 10.38 7.37
C GLY A 179 -13.34 10.82 7.05
N HIS A 180 -12.44 10.82 8.05
CA HIS A 180 -11.02 11.13 7.84
C HIS A 180 -10.22 9.87 7.54
N PHE A 181 -9.35 9.98 6.51
CA PHE A 181 -8.43 8.93 6.08
C PHE A 181 -6.99 9.45 6.10
N LYS A 182 -6.02 8.53 6.28
CA LYS A 182 -4.61 8.90 6.25
C LYS A 182 -4.25 9.50 4.89
N ILE A 183 -3.58 10.65 4.90
CA ILE A 183 -3.05 11.28 3.69
C ILE A 183 -1.88 10.40 3.17
N PRO A 184 -2.04 9.74 2.01
CA PRO A 184 -1.00 8.86 1.48
C PRO A 184 0.16 9.66 0.90
N THR A 185 1.31 9.01 0.72
CA THR A 185 2.37 9.56 -0.13
C THR A 185 1.92 9.59 -1.59
N LEU A 186 2.38 10.60 -2.32
CA LEU A 186 2.19 10.67 -3.77
C LEU A 186 3.42 10.13 -4.55
N ARG A 187 4.47 9.70 -3.85
CA ARG A 187 5.60 9.02 -4.50
C ARG A 187 5.10 7.75 -5.18
N ASN A 188 5.49 7.56 -6.42
CA ASN A 188 5.06 6.43 -7.26
C ASN A 188 3.54 6.35 -7.51
N VAL A 189 2.79 7.43 -7.30
CA VAL A 189 1.34 7.44 -7.52
C VAL A 189 0.98 7.11 -8.97
N GLY A 190 1.85 7.45 -9.93
CA GLY A 190 1.68 7.13 -11.35
C GLY A 190 1.72 5.64 -11.68
N LEU A 191 2.20 4.78 -10.76
CA LEU A 191 2.23 3.32 -10.95
C LEU A 191 0.96 2.62 -10.42
N LYS A 192 0.01 3.37 -9.87
CA LYS A 192 -1.25 2.83 -9.36
C LYS A 192 -2.27 2.70 -10.48
N SER A 193 -3.05 1.62 -10.43
CA SER A 193 -4.16 1.37 -11.36
C SER A 193 -5.52 1.86 -10.83
N THR A 194 -5.60 2.13 -9.53
CA THR A 194 -6.81 2.62 -8.86
C THR A 194 -6.43 3.64 -7.78
N PHE A 195 -7.31 4.60 -7.53
CA PHE A 195 -7.06 5.73 -6.66
C PHE A 195 -8.18 5.92 -5.63
N MET A 196 -7.86 6.65 -4.57
CA MET A 196 -8.64 6.84 -3.35
C MET A 196 -8.74 5.55 -2.52
N HIS A 197 -9.24 5.64 -1.29
CA HIS A 197 -9.40 4.48 -0.40
C HIS A 197 -10.47 3.49 -0.90
N THR A 198 -11.38 3.93 -1.76
CA THR A 198 -12.42 3.12 -2.39
C THR A 198 -11.97 2.49 -3.72
N GLY A 199 -10.89 2.98 -4.32
CA GLY A 199 -10.41 2.51 -5.63
C GLY A 199 -11.30 2.93 -6.81
N GLU A 200 -12.20 3.89 -6.66
CA GLU A 200 -13.23 4.22 -7.66
C GLU A 200 -12.70 5.03 -8.84
N PHE A 201 -11.58 5.73 -8.72
CA PHE A 201 -10.95 6.42 -9.85
C PHE A 201 -9.87 5.56 -10.49
N LEU A 202 -9.83 5.55 -11.82
CA LEU A 202 -8.90 4.74 -12.59
C LEU A 202 -7.79 5.56 -13.25
N THR A 203 -7.91 6.89 -13.23
CA THR A 203 -6.90 7.80 -13.79
C THR A 203 -6.56 8.94 -12.83
N LEU A 204 -5.32 9.44 -12.88
CA LEU A 204 -4.95 10.66 -12.15
C LEU A 204 -5.71 11.89 -12.66
N GLY A 205 -6.13 11.90 -13.94
CA GLY A 205 -7.00 12.94 -14.46
C GLY A 205 -8.34 13.02 -13.73
N ASP A 206 -8.95 11.87 -13.44
CA ASP A 206 -10.22 11.83 -12.68
C ASP A 206 -10.01 12.30 -11.24
N VAL A 207 -8.90 11.90 -10.62
CA VAL A 207 -8.52 12.38 -9.27
C VAL A 207 -8.36 13.89 -9.24
N VAL A 208 -7.60 14.46 -10.19
CA VAL A 208 -7.36 15.91 -10.27
C VAL A 208 -8.66 16.66 -10.51
N ARG A 209 -9.54 16.17 -11.39
CA ARG A 209 -10.87 16.75 -11.62
C ARG A 209 -11.78 16.65 -10.40
N PHE A 210 -11.71 15.56 -9.64
CA PHE A 210 -12.46 15.44 -8.39
C PHE A 210 -12.08 16.53 -7.38
N TYR A 211 -10.83 16.96 -7.33
CA TYR A 211 -10.42 18.04 -6.43
C TYR A 211 -10.93 19.42 -6.85
N GLN A 212 -11.37 19.63 -8.09
CA GLN A 212 -11.82 20.93 -8.57
C GLN A 212 -13.18 21.34 -7.97
N PRO A 213 -13.47 22.67 -7.88
CA PRO A 213 -14.79 23.18 -7.57
C PRO A 213 -15.85 22.68 -8.55
N GLY A 214 -17.04 22.34 -8.04
CA GLY A 214 -18.15 21.81 -8.84
C GLY A 214 -18.15 20.30 -9.01
N ALA A 215 -17.08 19.58 -8.66
CA ALA A 215 -17.10 18.12 -8.61
C ALA A 215 -18.07 17.65 -7.49
N PRO A 216 -18.84 16.59 -7.73
CA PRO A 216 -19.72 16.01 -6.71
C PRO A 216 -18.92 15.60 -5.48
N ARG A 217 -19.34 16.06 -4.28
CA ARG A 217 -18.71 15.70 -3.02
C ARG A 217 -19.66 15.89 -1.84
N PHE A 218 -19.32 15.21 -0.74
CA PHE A 218 -19.99 15.40 0.54
C PHE A 218 -19.23 16.46 1.36
N PHE A 219 -19.97 17.41 1.94
CA PHE A 219 -19.36 18.54 2.64
C PHE A 219 -19.26 18.36 4.15
N ALA A 220 -19.88 17.31 4.69
CA ALA A 220 -19.81 17.03 6.11
C ALA A 220 -18.36 16.69 6.51
N ASN A 221 -17.87 17.38 7.54
CA ASN A 221 -16.52 17.20 8.09
C ASN A 221 -15.36 17.37 7.08
N LEU A 222 -15.57 18.15 6.04
CA LEU A 222 -14.60 18.39 4.97
C LEU A 222 -13.36 19.13 5.51
N SER A 223 -12.17 18.63 5.17
CA SER A 223 -10.92 19.25 5.59
C SER A 223 -10.64 20.58 4.87
N PRO A 224 -10.00 21.54 5.55
CA PRO A 224 -9.59 22.81 4.92
C PRO A 224 -8.71 22.59 3.69
N GLY A 225 -8.87 23.45 2.67
CA GLY A 225 -8.10 23.39 1.42
C GLY A 225 -8.72 22.51 0.33
N VAL A 226 -9.89 21.90 0.57
CA VAL A 226 -10.66 21.18 -0.44
C VAL A 226 -12.01 21.91 -0.62
N PRO A 227 -12.48 22.17 -1.86
CA PRO A 227 -11.87 21.90 -3.17
C PRO A 227 -10.67 22.79 -3.51
N VAL A 228 -9.91 22.38 -4.54
CA VAL A 228 -8.74 23.11 -5.04
C VAL A 228 -9.07 23.69 -6.42
N ALA A 229 -8.97 25.01 -6.58
CA ALA A 229 -9.11 25.63 -7.90
C ALA A 229 -7.86 25.32 -8.75
N ILE A 230 -8.01 24.50 -9.79
CA ILE A 230 -6.95 24.12 -10.70
C ILE A 230 -7.23 24.78 -12.06
N PRO A 231 -6.46 25.82 -12.46
CA PRO A 231 -6.62 26.43 -13.78
C PRO A 231 -6.38 25.42 -14.90
N THR A 232 -7.14 25.50 -15.99
CA THR A 232 -7.01 24.60 -17.14
C THR A 232 -5.55 24.43 -17.63
N PRO A 233 -4.73 25.51 -17.75
CA PRO A 233 -3.34 25.35 -18.17
C PRO A 233 -2.45 24.59 -17.17
N ALA A 234 -2.86 24.46 -15.90
CA ALA A 234 -2.10 23.77 -14.87
C ALA A 234 -2.49 22.28 -14.76
N GLU A 235 -3.66 21.87 -15.26
CA GLU A 235 -4.18 20.50 -15.09
C GLU A 235 -3.23 19.45 -15.72
N GLY A 236 -2.89 19.60 -17.00
CA GLY A 236 -1.99 18.68 -17.69
C GLY A 236 -0.59 18.60 -17.06
N PRO A 237 0.08 19.73 -16.83
CA PRO A 237 1.36 19.76 -16.11
C PRO A 237 1.31 19.12 -14.72
N LEU A 238 0.25 19.37 -13.95
CA LEU A 238 0.07 18.76 -12.63
C LEU A 238 -0.06 17.23 -12.72
N ILE A 239 -0.86 16.72 -13.67
CA ILE A 239 -1.02 15.28 -13.89
C ILE A 239 0.32 14.66 -14.28
N ASP A 240 1.08 15.28 -15.20
CA ASP A 240 2.40 14.78 -15.61
C ASP A 240 3.41 14.80 -14.45
N PHE A 241 3.40 15.85 -13.63
CA PHE A 241 4.22 15.89 -12.42
C PHE A 241 3.89 14.74 -11.47
N LEU A 242 2.62 14.50 -11.17
CA LEU A 242 2.19 13.42 -10.29
C LEU A 242 2.52 12.04 -10.87
N GLN A 243 2.29 11.87 -12.17
CA GLN A 243 2.45 10.58 -12.85
C GLN A 243 3.91 10.21 -13.08
N ASN A 244 4.71 11.14 -13.54
CA ASN A 244 6.07 10.87 -13.99
C ASN A 244 7.12 11.55 -13.12
N GLY A 245 6.87 12.78 -12.68
CA GLY A 245 7.80 13.57 -11.85
C GLY A 245 8.04 12.96 -10.46
N LEU A 246 7.06 12.21 -9.92
CA LEU A 246 7.13 11.52 -8.63
C LEU A 246 7.32 10.00 -8.75
N THR A 247 7.61 9.48 -9.94
CA THR A 247 7.85 8.04 -10.15
C THR A 247 9.33 7.73 -10.10
N ASP A 248 9.74 6.89 -9.17
CA ASP A 248 11.11 6.38 -9.07
C ASP A 248 11.33 5.29 -10.13
N PRO A 249 12.32 5.44 -11.02
CA PRO A 249 12.56 4.48 -12.09
C PRO A 249 12.91 3.07 -11.59
N ARG A 250 13.50 2.95 -10.40
CA ARG A 250 13.81 1.65 -9.80
C ARG A 250 12.53 0.91 -9.40
N VAL A 251 11.51 1.64 -8.91
CA VAL A 251 10.19 1.05 -8.59
C VAL A 251 9.47 0.65 -9.88
N ALA A 252 9.51 1.51 -10.90
CA ALA A 252 8.85 1.25 -12.19
C ALA A 252 9.42 0.02 -12.90
N SER A 253 10.74 -0.20 -12.81
CA SER A 253 11.43 -1.33 -13.43
C SER A 253 11.60 -2.55 -12.51
N ALA A 254 11.09 -2.50 -11.28
CA ALA A 254 11.31 -3.52 -10.25
C ALA A 254 12.81 -3.90 -10.11
N SER A 255 13.70 -2.90 -10.10
CA SER A 255 15.14 -3.07 -9.91
C SER A 255 15.54 -2.79 -8.47
N PHE A 256 16.70 -3.29 -8.04
CA PHE A 256 17.20 -3.16 -6.67
C PHE A 256 17.07 -1.73 -6.11
N PRO A 257 16.58 -1.54 -4.89
CA PRO A 257 16.15 -2.55 -3.89
C PRO A 257 14.67 -2.98 -4.02
N PHE A 258 13.97 -2.63 -5.11
CA PHE A 258 12.55 -2.91 -5.33
C PHE A 258 12.31 -4.18 -6.17
N ASP A 259 13.36 -4.91 -6.50
CA ASP A 259 13.26 -6.22 -7.11
C ASP A 259 12.63 -7.23 -6.13
N ARG A 260 11.85 -8.14 -6.67
CA ARG A 260 11.04 -9.06 -5.87
C ARG A 260 10.99 -10.44 -6.48
N PRO A 261 10.85 -11.50 -5.66
CA PRO A 261 10.59 -12.83 -6.17
C PRO A 261 9.28 -12.88 -6.96
N THR A 262 9.27 -13.66 -8.05
CA THR A 262 8.03 -13.98 -8.75
C THR A 262 7.43 -15.22 -8.11
N LEU A 263 6.15 -15.18 -7.75
CA LEU A 263 5.46 -16.35 -7.20
C LEU A 263 5.03 -17.27 -8.33
N TYR A 264 5.14 -18.59 -8.08
CA TYR A 264 4.50 -19.58 -8.94
C TYR A 264 2.98 -19.43 -8.83
N VAL A 265 2.34 -19.05 -9.91
CA VAL A 265 0.89 -19.12 -10.05
C VAL A 265 0.62 -20.39 -10.83
N PRO A 266 0.03 -21.45 -10.22
CA PRO A 266 -0.34 -22.64 -10.98
C PRO A 266 -1.29 -22.22 -12.09
N GLU A 267 -0.94 -22.49 -13.35
CA GLU A 267 -1.89 -22.35 -14.45
C GLU A 267 -3.07 -23.27 -14.17
N VAL A 268 -4.25 -22.70 -14.01
CA VAL A 268 -5.48 -23.48 -13.95
C VAL A 268 -5.63 -24.11 -15.32
N SER A 269 -5.46 -25.44 -15.40
CA SER A 269 -5.54 -26.14 -16.68
C SER A 269 -6.86 -25.79 -17.38
N MET A 270 -6.84 -25.71 -18.72
CA MET A 270 -8.03 -25.36 -19.51
C MET A 270 -9.24 -26.26 -19.15
N VAL A 271 -8.99 -27.51 -18.77
CA VAL A 271 -9.98 -28.48 -18.29
C VAL A 271 -10.60 -28.06 -16.95
N GLN A 272 -9.81 -27.45 -16.04
CA GLN A 272 -10.31 -26.91 -14.76
C GLN A 272 -11.10 -25.62 -14.99
N GLN A 273 -10.66 -24.75 -15.91
CA GLN A 273 -11.40 -23.54 -16.30
C GLN A 273 -12.75 -23.89 -16.92
N ILE A 274 -12.81 -24.91 -17.78
CA ILE A 274 -14.07 -25.41 -18.36
C ILE A 274 -14.99 -26.00 -17.28
N ARG A 275 -14.44 -26.73 -16.29
CA ARG A 275 -15.23 -27.29 -15.17
C ARG A 275 -15.79 -26.19 -14.27
N VAL A 276 -15.03 -25.18 -13.94
CA VAL A 276 -15.51 -24.03 -13.14
C VAL A 276 -16.54 -23.23 -13.94
N GLY A 277 -16.31 -22.96 -15.21
CA GLY A 277 -17.25 -22.29 -16.09
C GLY A 277 -18.55 -23.08 -16.26
N SER A 278 -18.46 -24.41 -16.42
CA SER A 278 -19.63 -25.29 -16.53
C SER A 278 -20.43 -25.38 -15.22
N LEU A 279 -19.75 -25.36 -14.06
CA LEU A 279 -20.41 -25.33 -12.75
C LEU A 279 -21.16 -24.01 -12.51
N CYS A 280 -20.58 -22.88 -12.89
CA CYS A 280 -21.24 -21.58 -12.82
C CYS A 280 -22.45 -21.50 -13.75
N LEU A 281 -22.35 -22.06 -14.97
CA LEU A 281 -23.47 -22.13 -15.92
C LEU A 281 -24.59 -23.04 -15.42
N ALA A 282 -24.25 -24.20 -14.82
CA ALA A 282 -25.22 -25.11 -14.21
C ALA A 282 -25.94 -24.49 -13.02
N MET A 283 -25.24 -23.73 -12.16
CA MET A 283 -25.88 -23.00 -11.05
C MET A 283 -26.81 -21.89 -11.53
N LEU A 284 -26.46 -21.18 -12.60
CA LEU A 284 -27.31 -20.15 -13.23
C LEU A 284 -28.57 -20.75 -13.85
N VAL A 285 -28.48 -21.93 -14.47
CA VAL A 285 -29.63 -22.66 -15.07
C VAL A 285 -30.58 -23.18 -13.98
N VAL A 286 -30.04 -23.71 -12.88
CA VAL A 286 -30.82 -24.18 -11.70
C VAL A 286 -31.51 -23.00 -11.01
N ALA A 287 -30.82 -21.86 -10.83
CA ALA A 287 -31.42 -20.65 -10.26
C ALA A 287 -32.58 -20.08 -11.13
N ARG A 288 -32.44 -20.13 -12.47
CA ARG A 288 -33.49 -19.73 -13.39
C ARG A 288 -34.71 -20.67 -13.37
N LYS A 289 -34.51 -21.99 -13.26
CA LYS A 289 -35.60 -22.96 -13.14
C LYS A 289 -36.39 -22.83 -11.83
N ARG A 290 -35.70 -22.46 -10.72
CA ARG A 290 -36.39 -22.22 -9.43
C ARG A 290 -37.23 -20.93 -9.40
N LYS A 291 -36.88 -19.90 -10.19
CA LYS A 291 -37.70 -18.69 -10.33
C LYS A 291 -38.91 -18.85 -11.28
N GLY A 292 -38.89 -19.85 -12.17
CA GLY A 292 -40.02 -20.15 -13.06
C GLY A 292 -41.09 -21.08 -12.50
N ALA A 293 -40.87 -21.68 -11.32
CA ALA A 293 -41.79 -22.61 -10.69
C ALA A 293 -42.67 -21.98 -9.59
N SER A 294 -42.70 -20.66 -9.46
CA SER A 294 -43.50 -19.91 -8.46
C SER A 294 -44.54 -18.99 -9.07
N LEU A 295 -45.11 -19.38 -10.24
CA LEU A 295 -46.29 -18.75 -10.81
C LEU A 295 -47.10 -19.85 -11.52
N LEU A 296 -47.87 -20.60 -10.72
CA LEU A 296 -49.15 -21.24 -11.05
C LEU A 296 -49.90 -21.51 -9.74
#